data_72fbbe10e2509a3ecaca3b80c108ac98
#
_entry.id   72fbbe10e2509a3ecaca3b80c108ac98
#
_cell.length_a   1.000
_cell.length_b   1.000
_cell.length_c   1.000
_cell.angle_alpha   90.00
_cell.angle_beta   90.00
_cell.angle_gamma   90.00
#
_symmetry.space_group_name_H-M   'P 1'
#
loop_
_entity.id
_entity.type
_entity.pdbx_description
1 polymer ?
#
loop_
_entity_poly.entity_id
_entity_poly.type
_entity_poly.pdbx_seq_one_letter_code
_entity_poly.pdbx_strand_id
1 'polypeptide(L)'
;ESFDVDFQHRLPLLTHHDVTWGIDYRLYNNNVPATELTVFTPHQKTNHNISAFVRDEITLLPDQLRLSLGTRIDHNDFTGLEVQPSGRLMWTPNEQNSLWMSVSRAVRIPSRGENDVTIAGRVMQSFPGMPTSPIPIMMVVQGNNRFNSEKLIAYELGYRHQFASSASIDIAGFFNDYSQLRDFRFGQMTPGS
;
A
#
# COMPACT_ATOMS: atom_id res chain seq x y z
N GLU A 1 14.94 15.39 1.70
CA GLU A 1 15.02 15.40 3.18
C GLU A 1 13.73 14.81 3.74
N SER A 2 13.83 14.01 4.82
CA SER A 2 12.68 13.44 5.49
C SER A 2 12.80 13.62 7.00
N PHE A 3 11.66 13.81 7.65
CA PHE A 3 11.51 13.85 9.09
C PHE A 3 10.37 12.90 9.47
N ASP A 4 10.60 12.06 10.46
CA ASP A 4 9.69 11.00 10.87
C ASP A 4 9.60 10.95 12.40
N VAL A 5 8.38 10.92 12.95
CA VAL A 5 8.13 10.72 14.37
C VAL A 5 7.08 9.65 14.53
N ASP A 6 7.41 8.63 15.30
CA ASP A 6 6.51 7.53 15.66
C ASP A 6 6.34 7.47 17.17
N PHE A 7 5.11 7.30 17.61
CA PHE A 7 4.76 7.04 19.01
C PHE A 7 3.84 5.83 19.09
N GLN A 8 4.20 4.88 19.93
CA GLN A 8 3.40 3.69 20.19
C GLN A 8 3.29 3.43 21.69
N HIS A 9 2.10 3.01 22.12
CA HIS A 9 1.83 2.64 23.49
C HIS A 9 0.98 1.36 23.56
N ARG A 10 1.34 0.46 24.48
CA ARG A 10 0.64 -0.78 24.74
C ARG A 10 0.02 -0.74 26.13
N LEU A 11 -1.27 -1.10 26.20
CA LEU A 11 -2.09 -1.10 27.40
C LEU A 11 -2.74 -2.48 27.57
N PRO A 12 -2.31 -3.29 28.53
CA PRO A 12 -3.09 -4.43 28.94
C PRO A 12 -4.34 -3.94 29.69
N LEU A 13 -5.51 -4.14 29.08
CA LEU A 13 -6.80 -3.76 29.65
C LEU A 13 -7.53 -5.01 30.13
N LEU A 14 -7.78 -5.10 31.43
CA LEU A 14 -8.41 -6.26 32.04
C LEU A 14 -7.61 -7.55 31.79
N THR A 15 -8.23 -8.72 31.94
CA THR A 15 -7.56 -10.02 31.80
C THR A 15 -7.52 -10.55 30.37
N HIS A 16 -8.29 -9.94 29.45
CA HIS A 16 -8.53 -10.50 28.12
C HIS A 16 -8.19 -9.55 26.97
N HIS A 17 -7.88 -8.30 27.23
CA HIS A 17 -7.62 -7.30 26.20
C HIS A 17 -6.19 -6.77 26.29
N ASP A 18 -5.52 -6.73 25.15
CA ASP A 18 -4.17 -6.16 25.01
C ASP A 18 -4.20 -5.14 23.88
N VAL A 19 -4.43 -3.88 24.25
CA VAL A 19 -4.61 -2.78 23.30
C VAL A 19 -3.27 -2.14 22.99
N THR A 20 -2.94 -2.06 21.71
CA THR A 20 -1.81 -1.28 21.20
C THR A 20 -2.35 -0.17 20.31
N TRP A 21 -1.92 1.06 20.52
CA TRP A 21 -2.25 2.20 19.69
C TRP A 21 -1.03 3.06 19.44
N GLY A 22 -1.08 3.86 18.39
CA GLY A 22 0.00 4.76 18.07
C GLY A 22 -0.39 5.82 17.05
N ILE A 23 0.49 6.80 16.92
CA ILE A 23 0.44 7.89 15.94
C ILE A 23 1.80 7.99 15.26
N ASP A 24 1.78 8.26 13.97
CA ASP A 24 2.95 8.46 13.14
C ASP A 24 2.76 9.75 12.34
N TYR A 25 3.81 10.55 12.26
CA TYR A 25 3.87 11.72 11.39
C TYR A 25 5.14 11.68 10.57
N ARG A 26 4.97 11.78 9.26
CA ARG A 26 6.07 11.83 8.31
C ARG A 26 5.96 13.03 7.39
N LEU A 27 7.03 13.79 7.33
CA LEU A 27 7.24 14.89 6.39
C LEU A 27 8.39 14.52 5.47
N TYR A 28 8.18 14.67 4.17
CA TYR A 28 9.28 14.52 3.22
C TYR A 28 9.24 15.60 2.15
N ASN A 29 10.40 16.23 1.96
CA ASN A 29 10.62 17.25 0.96
C ASN A 29 11.42 16.65 -0.21
N ASN A 30 10.82 16.71 -1.38
CA ASN A 30 11.44 16.25 -2.62
C ASN A 30 11.72 17.45 -3.53
N ASN A 31 12.98 17.64 -3.86
CA ASN A 31 13.40 18.57 -4.88
C ASN A 31 14.02 17.77 -6.04
N VAL A 32 13.35 17.78 -7.17
CA VAL A 32 13.78 17.05 -8.38
C VAL A 32 13.98 18.06 -9.49
N PRO A 33 15.25 18.42 -9.81
CA PRO A 33 15.54 19.31 -10.92
C PRO A 33 15.02 18.74 -12.24
N ALA A 34 14.55 19.60 -13.12
CA ALA A 34 14.17 19.20 -14.46
C ALA A 34 15.40 18.73 -15.25
N THR A 35 15.22 17.71 -16.05
CA THR A 35 16.16 17.29 -17.09
C THR A 35 15.53 17.54 -18.46
N GLU A 36 16.29 17.33 -19.54
CA GLU A 36 15.76 17.47 -20.90
C GLU A 36 14.55 16.59 -21.20
N LEU A 37 14.46 15.44 -20.54
CA LEU A 37 13.43 14.43 -20.81
C LEU A 37 12.43 14.23 -19.66
N THR A 38 12.74 14.71 -18.45
CA THR A 38 11.89 14.46 -17.28
C THR A 38 11.68 15.73 -16.48
N VAL A 39 10.43 16.07 -16.28
CA VAL A 39 10.01 17.24 -15.51
C VAL A 39 9.00 16.81 -14.44
N PHE A 40 9.20 17.27 -13.23
CA PHE A 40 8.20 17.19 -12.16
C PHE A 40 7.55 18.55 -11.97
N THR A 41 6.23 18.58 -11.91
CA THR A 41 5.48 19.84 -11.69
C THR A 41 4.62 19.71 -10.44
N PRO A 42 4.97 20.45 -9.36
CA PRO A 42 6.10 21.38 -9.16
C PRO A 42 7.45 20.65 -9.00
N HIS A 43 8.58 21.31 -9.25
CA HIS A 43 9.92 20.73 -9.05
C HIS A 43 10.20 20.37 -7.59
N GLN A 44 9.77 21.23 -6.68
CA GLN A 44 9.86 21.01 -5.25
C GLN A 44 8.46 20.79 -4.65
N LYS A 45 8.32 19.75 -3.84
CA LYS A 45 7.07 19.43 -3.16
C LYS A 45 7.37 18.86 -1.79
N THR A 46 6.72 19.42 -0.79
CA THR A 46 6.66 18.87 0.57
C THR A 46 5.38 18.08 0.70
N ASN A 47 5.47 16.86 1.20
CA ASN A 47 4.32 16.00 1.43
C ASN A 47 4.25 15.63 2.90
N HIS A 48 3.05 15.59 3.42
CA HIS A 48 2.73 15.23 4.78
C HIS A 48 1.96 13.92 4.80
N ASN A 49 2.30 13.07 5.74
CA ASN A 49 1.55 11.87 6.06
C ASN A 49 1.38 11.79 7.56
N ILE A 50 0.15 11.74 8.02
CA ILE A 50 -0.19 11.51 9.42
C ILE A 50 -1.02 10.26 9.51
N SER A 51 -0.72 9.40 10.46
CA SER A 51 -1.49 8.18 10.68
C SER A 51 -1.68 7.89 12.15
N ALA A 52 -2.78 7.21 12.43
CA ALA A 52 -3.07 6.66 13.75
C ALA A 52 -3.56 5.22 13.58
N PHE A 53 -3.23 4.38 14.54
CA PHE A 53 -3.72 3.02 14.56
C PHE A 53 -4.14 2.60 15.97
N VAL A 54 -5.07 1.65 16.01
CA VAL A 54 -5.42 0.92 17.22
C VAL A 54 -5.58 -0.55 16.86
N ARG A 55 -5.10 -1.42 17.73
CA ARG A 55 -5.24 -2.87 17.65
C ARG A 55 -5.53 -3.41 19.03
N ASP A 56 -6.53 -4.26 19.13
CA ASP A 56 -6.86 -5.02 20.34
C ASP A 56 -6.64 -6.51 20.08
N GLU A 57 -5.84 -7.15 20.90
CA GLU A 57 -5.70 -8.60 20.95
C GLU A 57 -6.54 -9.14 22.10
N ILE A 58 -7.62 -9.82 21.76
CA ILE A 58 -8.64 -10.32 22.68
C ILE A 58 -8.41 -11.81 22.92
N THR A 59 -8.16 -12.20 24.16
CA THR A 59 -8.08 -13.60 24.57
C THR A 59 -9.50 -14.14 24.80
N LEU A 60 -10.04 -14.88 23.82
CA LEU A 60 -11.37 -15.50 23.91
C LEU A 60 -11.36 -16.76 24.77
N LEU A 61 -10.34 -17.60 24.59
CA LEU A 61 -10.05 -18.76 25.43
C LEU A 61 -8.58 -18.74 25.78
N PRO A 62 -8.20 -18.75 27.06
CA PRO A 62 -6.80 -18.77 27.48
C PRO A 62 -6.02 -19.86 26.76
N ASP A 63 -4.84 -19.52 26.27
CA ASP A 63 -3.88 -20.38 25.55
C ASP A 63 -4.41 -21.03 24.25
N GLN A 64 -5.70 -20.89 23.92
CA GLN A 64 -6.31 -21.59 22.80
C GLN A 64 -6.86 -20.68 21.70
N LEU A 65 -7.58 -19.61 22.04
CA LEU A 65 -8.29 -18.81 21.04
C LEU A 65 -8.06 -17.32 21.26
N ARG A 66 -7.47 -16.66 20.26
CA ARG A 66 -7.22 -15.21 20.24
C ARG A 66 -7.83 -14.57 19.02
N LEU A 67 -8.48 -13.44 19.23
CA LEU A 67 -9.00 -12.56 18.17
C LEU A 67 -8.23 -11.25 18.19
N SER A 68 -7.64 -10.86 17.06
CA SER A 68 -7.01 -9.57 16.90
C SER A 68 -7.86 -8.71 15.97
N LEU A 69 -8.29 -7.56 16.44
CA LEU A 69 -9.02 -6.55 15.66
C LEU A 69 -8.21 -5.25 15.64
N GLY A 70 -8.11 -4.63 14.49
CA GLY A 70 -7.38 -3.39 14.38
C GLY A 70 -7.84 -2.54 13.21
N THR A 71 -7.49 -1.27 13.27
CA THR A 71 -7.62 -0.34 12.14
C THR A 71 -6.49 0.66 12.16
N ARG A 72 -6.05 1.03 10.96
CA ARG A 72 -5.15 2.16 10.72
C ARG A 72 -5.90 3.20 9.89
N ILE A 73 -5.74 4.46 10.25
CA ILE A 73 -6.27 5.62 9.54
C ILE A 73 -5.08 6.46 9.12
N ASP A 74 -4.94 6.71 7.82
CA ASP A 74 -3.90 7.54 7.26
C ASP A 74 -4.53 8.76 6.58
N HIS A 75 -3.91 9.92 6.74
CA HIS A 75 -4.19 11.11 5.95
C HIS A 75 -2.92 11.54 5.21
N ASN A 76 -3.01 11.66 3.89
CA ASN A 76 -1.89 12.00 3.03
C ASN A 76 -2.30 13.03 1.97
N ASP A 77 -1.32 13.75 1.41
CA ASP A 77 -1.55 14.84 0.45
C ASP A 77 -1.97 14.37 -0.96
N PHE A 78 -1.97 13.07 -1.24
CA PHE A 78 -2.34 12.55 -2.56
C PHE A 78 -3.78 12.09 -2.66
N THR A 79 -4.26 11.32 -1.68
CA THR A 79 -5.59 10.67 -1.71
C THR A 79 -6.47 11.06 -0.52
N GLY A 80 -5.95 11.86 0.42
CA GLY A 80 -6.65 12.27 1.62
C GLY A 80 -6.74 11.14 2.65
N LEU A 81 -7.94 10.86 3.13
CA LEU A 81 -8.18 9.92 4.22
C LEU A 81 -8.32 8.49 3.71
N GLU A 82 -7.53 7.58 4.29
CA GLU A 82 -7.59 6.13 4.02
C GLU A 82 -7.79 5.36 5.32
N VAL A 83 -8.68 4.36 5.31
CA VAL A 83 -8.98 3.51 6.47
C VAL A 83 -8.66 2.07 6.13
N GLN A 84 -7.86 1.40 6.97
CA GLN A 84 -7.34 0.06 6.75
C GLN A 84 -7.68 -0.85 7.93
N PRO A 85 -8.91 -1.41 7.98
CA PRO A 85 -9.30 -2.37 9.00
C PRO A 85 -8.64 -3.73 8.78
N SER A 86 -8.43 -4.46 9.88
CA SER A 86 -7.93 -5.83 9.87
C SER A 86 -8.54 -6.65 11.00
N GLY A 87 -8.71 -7.94 10.74
CA GLY A 87 -9.13 -8.92 11.72
C GLY A 87 -8.38 -10.22 11.55
N ARG A 88 -7.97 -10.85 12.64
CA ARG A 88 -7.31 -12.15 12.65
C ARG A 88 -7.80 -13.00 13.81
N LEU A 89 -8.16 -14.23 13.51
CA LEU A 89 -8.48 -15.25 14.50
C LEU A 89 -7.35 -16.29 14.51
N MET A 90 -6.87 -16.63 15.68
CA MET A 90 -5.86 -17.66 15.90
C MET A 90 -6.41 -18.70 16.88
N TRP A 91 -6.40 -19.96 16.47
CA TRP A 91 -6.81 -21.09 17.27
C TRP A 91 -5.68 -22.11 17.45
N THR A 92 -5.31 -22.36 18.68
CA THR A 92 -4.27 -23.32 19.10
C THR A 92 -4.90 -24.37 20.01
N PRO A 93 -5.60 -25.40 19.46
CA PRO A 93 -6.32 -26.40 20.26
C PRO A 93 -5.40 -27.22 21.17
N ASN A 94 -4.11 -27.30 20.83
CA ASN A 94 -3.06 -27.94 21.62
C ASN A 94 -1.68 -27.40 21.17
N GLU A 95 -0.61 -27.81 21.88
CA GLU A 95 0.76 -27.35 21.63
C GLU A 95 1.30 -27.72 20.23
N GLN A 96 0.70 -28.70 19.57
CA GLN A 96 1.15 -29.20 18.26
C GLN A 96 0.43 -28.55 17.08
N ASN A 97 -0.73 -27.94 17.30
CA ASN A 97 -1.58 -27.46 16.22
C ASN A 97 -1.91 -25.98 16.36
N SER A 98 -1.75 -25.23 15.30
CA SER A 98 -2.19 -23.85 15.18
C SER A 98 -2.92 -23.65 13.87
N LEU A 99 -4.12 -23.06 13.93
CA LEU A 99 -4.91 -22.63 12.79
C LEU A 99 -5.12 -21.12 12.90
N TRP A 100 -4.99 -20.41 11.79
CA TRP A 100 -5.28 -18.98 11.77
C TRP A 100 -5.99 -18.57 10.48
N MET A 101 -6.83 -17.55 10.60
CA MET A 101 -7.45 -16.88 9.47
C MET A 101 -7.36 -15.37 9.65
N SER A 102 -7.23 -14.64 8.55
CA SER A 102 -7.23 -13.18 8.59
C SER A 102 -7.96 -12.57 7.40
N VAL A 103 -8.50 -11.38 7.62
CA VAL A 103 -8.98 -10.48 6.59
C VAL A 103 -8.42 -9.10 6.86
N SER A 104 -7.90 -8.45 5.82
CA SER A 104 -7.36 -7.10 5.94
C SER A 104 -7.61 -6.30 4.69
N ARG A 105 -7.82 -5.00 4.88
CA ARG A 105 -7.80 -4.02 3.79
C ARG A 105 -6.47 -3.27 3.84
N ALA A 106 -5.80 -3.19 2.69
CA ALA A 106 -4.62 -2.37 2.49
C ALA A 106 -4.82 -1.41 1.32
N VAL A 107 -4.09 -0.30 1.32
CA VAL A 107 -4.09 0.67 0.22
C VAL A 107 -2.67 0.97 -0.24
N ARG A 108 -2.51 1.24 -1.53
CA ARG A 108 -1.29 1.78 -2.10
C ARG A 108 -1.56 3.21 -2.59
N ILE A 109 -0.97 4.17 -1.90
CA ILE A 109 -1.06 5.59 -2.24
C ILE A 109 -0.23 5.87 -3.51
N PRO A 110 -0.69 6.76 -4.42
CA PRO A 110 0.10 7.20 -5.56
C PRO A 110 1.43 7.80 -5.14
N SER A 111 2.46 7.49 -5.88
CA SER A 111 3.75 8.16 -5.75
C SER A 111 3.74 9.51 -6.46
N ARG A 112 4.71 10.36 -6.12
CA ARG A 112 4.95 11.62 -6.83
C ARG A 112 5.24 11.40 -8.32
N GLY A 113 5.95 10.31 -8.67
CA GLY A 113 6.20 9.95 -10.06
C GLY A 113 4.94 9.62 -10.85
N GLU A 114 3.92 9.08 -10.19
CA GLU A 114 2.65 8.76 -10.83
C GLU A 114 1.74 10.00 -10.97
N ASN A 115 1.89 10.98 -10.08
CA ASN A 115 1.04 12.18 -10.06
C ASN A 115 1.62 13.36 -10.85
N ASP A 116 2.92 13.66 -10.66
CA ASP A 116 3.48 14.97 -10.98
C ASP A 116 4.51 14.91 -12.12
N VAL A 117 4.83 13.72 -12.68
CA VAL A 117 5.88 13.56 -13.67
C VAL A 117 5.37 13.81 -15.10
N THR A 118 6.22 14.41 -15.90
CA THR A 118 6.11 14.42 -17.37
C THR A 118 7.43 13.90 -17.92
N ILE A 119 7.37 12.82 -18.71
CA ILE A 119 8.53 12.23 -19.37
C ILE A 119 8.35 12.37 -20.86
N ALA A 120 9.23 13.15 -21.50
CA ALA A 120 9.31 13.23 -22.94
C ALA A 120 10.04 12.00 -23.47
N GLY A 121 9.37 11.18 -24.23
CA GLY A 121 9.95 9.99 -24.85
C GLY A 121 10.72 10.32 -26.14
N ARG A 122 11.29 9.28 -26.72
CA ARG A 122 12.04 9.40 -27.98
C ARG A 122 11.12 9.82 -29.13
N VAL A 123 11.61 10.72 -29.97
CA VAL A 123 10.96 11.03 -31.24
C VAL A 123 11.01 9.80 -32.15
N MET A 124 9.88 9.26 -32.51
CA MET A 124 9.76 8.10 -33.41
C MET A 124 9.12 8.53 -34.74
N GLN A 125 9.70 8.09 -35.86
CA GLN A 125 9.11 8.30 -37.19
C GLN A 125 8.15 7.18 -37.59
N SER A 126 8.14 6.07 -36.87
CA SER A 126 7.23 4.97 -37.08
C SER A 126 7.00 4.16 -35.80
N PHE A 127 5.77 3.66 -35.64
CA PHE A 127 5.42 2.66 -34.64
C PHE A 127 5.24 1.29 -35.29
N PRO A 128 5.51 0.19 -34.60
CA PRO A 128 5.21 -1.14 -35.10
C PRO A 128 3.71 -1.25 -35.49
N GLY A 129 3.42 -1.58 -36.73
CA GLY A 129 2.05 -1.71 -37.26
C GLY A 129 1.39 -0.40 -37.74
N MET A 130 2.09 0.74 -37.73
CA MET A 130 1.60 1.99 -38.32
C MET A 130 2.43 2.39 -39.53
N PRO A 131 1.82 3.09 -40.52
CA PRO A 131 2.58 3.64 -41.65
C PRO A 131 3.59 4.69 -41.16
N THR A 132 4.73 4.76 -41.83
CA THR A 132 5.78 5.76 -41.52
C THR A 132 5.19 7.17 -41.58
N SER A 133 5.27 7.92 -40.49
CA SER A 133 4.81 9.30 -40.45
C SER A 133 5.92 10.22 -41.01
N PRO A 134 5.59 11.15 -41.92
CA PRO A 134 6.53 12.16 -42.37
C PRO A 134 6.85 13.19 -41.27
N ILE A 135 6.07 13.22 -40.19
CA ILE A 135 6.24 14.12 -39.06
C ILE A 135 6.78 13.32 -37.88
N PRO A 136 7.86 13.80 -37.20
CA PRO A 136 8.35 13.13 -36.01
C PRO A 136 7.29 13.14 -34.90
N ILE A 137 7.04 11.98 -34.30
CA ILE A 137 6.07 11.82 -33.21
C ILE A 137 6.86 11.71 -31.92
N MET A 138 6.58 12.60 -30.98
CA MET A 138 7.13 12.54 -29.63
C MET A 138 6.14 11.85 -28.71
N MET A 139 6.55 10.77 -28.05
CA MET A 139 5.75 10.14 -27.01
C MET A 139 5.97 10.86 -25.69
N VAL A 140 4.89 11.28 -25.02
CA VAL A 140 4.94 11.90 -23.71
C VAL A 140 4.18 11.03 -22.74
N VAL A 141 4.81 10.60 -21.66
CA VAL A 141 4.17 9.96 -20.51
C VAL A 141 3.90 11.03 -19.47
N GLN A 142 2.64 11.22 -19.12
CA GLN A 142 2.22 12.22 -18.16
C GLN A 142 1.59 11.54 -16.95
N GLY A 143 1.98 11.96 -15.75
CA GLY A 143 1.35 11.59 -14.50
C GLY A 143 -0.07 12.15 -14.42
N ASN A 144 -0.85 11.60 -13.51
CA ASN A 144 -2.23 12.00 -13.29
C ASN A 144 -2.47 12.24 -11.80
N ASN A 145 -2.69 13.48 -11.42
CA ASN A 145 -2.97 13.89 -10.04
C ASN A 145 -4.39 13.53 -9.55
N ARG A 146 -5.18 12.84 -10.35
CA ARG A 146 -6.51 12.33 -10.00
C ARG A 146 -6.52 10.84 -9.69
N PHE A 147 -5.35 10.22 -9.56
CA PHE A 147 -5.28 8.83 -9.14
C PHE A 147 -5.79 8.66 -7.71
N ASN A 148 -6.71 7.73 -7.54
CA ASN A 148 -7.09 7.22 -6.24
C ASN A 148 -6.08 6.18 -5.75
N SER A 149 -6.12 5.81 -4.48
CA SER A 149 -5.37 4.68 -3.95
C SER A 149 -5.82 3.38 -4.60
N GLU A 150 -4.86 2.52 -4.95
CA GLU A 150 -5.15 1.12 -5.25
C GLU A 150 -5.54 0.43 -3.94
N LYS A 151 -6.53 -0.45 -4.01
CA LYS A 151 -7.09 -1.14 -2.85
C LYS A 151 -6.88 -2.64 -2.98
N LEU A 152 -6.56 -3.24 -1.87
CA LEU A 152 -6.44 -4.69 -1.70
C LEU A 152 -7.32 -5.11 -0.53
N ILE A 153 -8.14 -6.15 -0.72
CA ILE A 153 -8.71 -6.95 0.37
C ILE A 153 -8.05 -8.31 0.31
N ALA A 154 -7.29 -8.64 1.36
CA ALA A 154 -6.58 -9.89 1.48
C ALA A 154 -7.32 -10.82 2.46
N TYR A 155 -7.51 -12.06 2.06
CA TYR A 155 -8.02 -13.15 2.88
C TYR A 155 -6.93 -14.20 2.99
N GLU A 156 -6.64 -14.65 4.19
CA GLU A 156 -5.59 -15.61 4.44
C GLU A 156 -6.07 -16.70 5.40
N LEU A 157 -5.59 -17.90 5.20
CA LEU A 157 -5.83 -19.07 6.05
C LEU A 157 -4.55 -19.86 6.16
N GLY A 158 -4.15 -20.24 7.38
CA GLY A 158 -2.96 -21.03 7.60
C GLY A 158 -3.15 -22.08 8.68
N TYR A 159 -2.40 -23.16 8.54
CA TYR A 159 -2.35 -24.26 9.50
C TYR A 159 -0.90 -24.69 9.70
N ARG A 160 -0.52 -24.85 10.95
CA ARG A 160 0.78 -25.39 11.38
C ARG A 160 0.58 -26.62 12.23
N HIS A 161 1.32 -27.67 11.92
CA HIS A 161 1.44 -28.86 12.76
C HIS A 161 2.90 -29.13 13.13
N GLN A 162 3.16 -29.33 14.42
CA GLN A 162 4.45 -29.68 14.95
C GLN A 162 4.48 -31.17 15.31
N PHE A 163 5.23 -31.94 14.52
CA PHE A 163 5.32 -33.41 14.71
C PHE A 163 6.26 -33.77 15.88
N ALA A 164 7.33 -32.97 16.06
CA ALA A 164 8.35 -33.18 17.08
C ALA A 164 9.00 -31.82 17.42
N SER A 165 9.85 -31.79 18.43
CA SER A 165 10.60 -30.57 18.79
C SER A 165 11.48 -30.01 17.66
N SER A 166 11.82 -30.85 16.68
CA SER A 166 12.71 -30.50 15.55
C SER A 166 12.03 -30.47 14.18
N ALA A 167 10.72 -30.82 14.07
CA ALA A 167 10.04 -30.91 12.79
C ALA A 167 8.63 -30.34 12.84
N SER A 168 8.31 -29.47 11.89
CA SER A 168 6.96 -28.90 11.70
C SER A 168 6.62 -28.77 10.22
N ILE A 169 5.33 -28.75 9.90
CA ILE A 169 4.80 -28.36 8.60
C ILE A 169 3.94 -27.12 8.77
N ASP A 170 4.05 -26.21 7.83
CA ASP A 170 3.29 -24.95 7.80
C ASP A 170 2.71 -24.77 6.40
N ILE A 171 1.40 -24.63 6.31
CA ILE A 171 0.67 -24.47 5.05
C ILE A 171 -0.17 -23.21 5.15
N ALA A 172 -0.03 -22.30 4.19
CA ALA A 172 -0.84 -21.10 4.10
C ALA A 172 -1.40 -20.92 2.69
N GLY A 173 -2.65 -20.49 2.62
CA GLY A 173 -3.33 -20.08 1.40
C GLY A 173 -3.81 -18.65 1.52
N PHE A 174 -3.91 -17.95 0.40
CA PHE A 174 -4.40 -16.59 0.35
C PHE A 174 -5.27 -16.33 -0.88
N PHE A 175 -6.18 -15.39 -0.75
CA PHE A 175 -6.95 -14.82 -1.85
C PHE A 175 -6.91 -13.29 -1.74
N ASN A 176 -6.50 -12.62 -2.82
CA ASN A 176 -6.33 -11.19 -2.89
C ASN A 176 -7.27 -10.58 -3.92
N ASP A 177 -8.15 -9.69 -3.48
CA ASP A 177 -9.04 -8.92 -4.33
C ASP A 177 -8.49 -7.49 -4.49
N TYR A 178 -8.10 -7.15 -5.71
CA TYR A 178 -7.55 -5.85 -6.07
C TYR A 178 -8.58 -5.00 -6.78
N SER A 179 -8.65 -3.72 -6.41
CA SER A 179 -9.49 -2.74 -7.09
C SER A 179 -8.77 -1.41 -7.27
N GLN A 180 -9.24 -0.62 -8.24
CA GLN A 180 -8.66 0.68 -8.61
C GLN A 180 -7.18 0.58 -9.03
N LEU A 181 -6.79 -0.55 -9.63
CA LEU A 181 -5.46 -0.73 -10.21
C LEU A 181 -5.21 0.32 -11.30
N ARG A 182 -3.99 0.80 -11.37
CA ARG A 182 -3.56 1.78 -12.37
C ARG A 182 -3.24 1.10 -13.67
N ASP A 183 -3.57 1.80 -14.74
CA ASP A 183 -3.30 1.37 -16.10
C ASP A 183 -2.77 2.54 -16.93
N PHE A 184 -2.02 2.21 -17.98
CA PHE A 184 -1.59 3.16 -19.00
C PHE A 184 -2.67 3.27 -20.05
N ARG A 185 -3.08 4.51 -20.34
CA ARG A 185 -4.00 4.80 -21.44
C ARG A 185 -3.27 5.60 -22.51
N PHE A 186 -3.50 5.23 -23.76
CA PHE A 186 -3.06 6.05 -24.88
C PHE A 186 -3.83 7.36 -24.89
N GLY A 187 -3.10 8.46 -24.88
CA GLY A 187 -3.66 9.80 -25.04
C GLY A 187 -4.03 10.10 -26.49
N GLN A 188 -4.57 11.27 -26.73
CA GLN A 188 -4.86 11.77 -28.08
C GLN A 188 -3.57 12.31 -28.71
N MET A 189 -3.41 12.09 -30.03
CA MET A 189 -2.38 12.78 -30.78
C MET A 189 -2.78 14.25 -30.92
N THR A 190 -1.95 15.16 -30.41
CA THR A 190 -2.09 16.59 -30.65
C THR A 190 -1.01 17.04 -31.61
N PRO A 191 -1.37 17.85 -32.65
CA PRO A 191 -0.34 18.48 -33.48
C PRO A 191 0.59 19.31 -32.59
N GLY A 192 1.90 19.16 -32.80
CA GLY A 192 2.89 20.00 -32.10
C GLY A 192 2.69 21.45 -32.50
N SER A 193 2.69 22.35 -31.52
CA SER A 193 2.74 23.79 -31.72
C SER A 193 4.18 24.27 -31.95
#